data_222777ef8d502f5045bfa9c55c1b06b7
#
_entry.id   222777ef8d502f5045bfa9c55c1b06b7
#
_cell.length_a   1.000
_cell.length_b   1.000
_cell.length_c   1.000
_cell.angle_alpha   90.00
_cell.angle_beta   90.00
_cell.angle_gamma   90.00
#
_symmetry.space_group_name_H-M   'P 1'
#
loop_
_entity.id
_entity.type
_entity.pdbx_description
1 polymer ?
#
loop_
_entity_poly.entity_id
_entity_poly.type
_entity_poly.pdbx_seq_one_letter_code
_entity_poly.pdbx_strand_id
1 'polypeptide(L)'
;TLLALVYLWWTGNDQPTDEPAAEPPAAEAPAPQQEAPFIADSRPLEMYIPAIGLVADFEPNDCRAHDGTIDPATLDLACAYTSPDRPYALPGSQAEDIVVIAGHTGSGVEAVFDKLYDGSADHHTVRAGDVLYLRTEASGEAWLKYTATDFHDPVKASLSSDTSIWGDGPTPGRLLTISCIQPPFYQQSVRNAVVGWQFAGVAGPIDGSAEPAPAIPRG
;
A
#
# COMPACT_ATOMS: atom_id res chain seq x y z
N THR A 1 -48.01 44.63 77.93
CA THR A 1 -47.60 44.34 76.53
C THR A 1 -46.20 43.78 76.47
N LEU A 2 -46.03 42.46 76.48
CA LEU A 2 -44.76 41.81 76.17
C LEU A 2 -45.08 40.47 75.53
N LEU A 3 -44.72 40.39 74.22
CA LEU A 3 -44.82 39.20 73.42
C LEU A 3 -43.57 38.36 73.71
N ALA A 4 -43.71 37.10 74.09
CA ALA A 4 -42.68 36.11 74.25
C ALA A 4 -42.67 35.23 72.97
N LEU A 5 -41.58 35.29 72.21
CA LEU A 5 -41.30 34.41 71.07
C LEU A 5 -40.68 33.12 71.59
N VAL A 6 -41.32 31.99 71.31
CA VAL A 6 -40.82 30.64 71.59
C VAL A 6 -40.07 30.20 70.34
N TYR A 7 -38.74 30.01 70.47
CA TYR A 7 -37.92 29.43 69.47
C TYR A 7 -37.85 27.89 69.67
N LEU A 8 -38.48 27.18 68.75
CA LEU A 8 -38.35 25.73 68.68
C LEU A 8 -37.10 25.39 67.97
N TRP A 9 -36.16 24.80 68.68
CA TRP A 9 -34.99 24.20 68.11
C TRP A 9 -35.34 22.82 67.48
N TRP A 10 -35.28 22.73 66.17
CA TRP A 10 -35.36 21.45 65.47
C TRP A 10 -33.95 21.02 65.15
N THR A 11 -33.38 20.08 65.88
CA THR A 11 -32.09 19.44 65.59
C THR A 11 -32.36 18.31 64.64
N GLY A 12 -32.25 18.62 63.36
CA GLY A 12 -32.16 17.61 62.35
C GLY A 12 -30.76 16.98 62.38
N ASN A 13 -30.73 15.71 62.67
CA ASN A 13 -29.51 14.91 62.69
C ASN A 13 -29.28 14.35 61.27
N ASP A 14 -28.70 15.17 60.36
CA ASP A 14 -28.25 14.71 59.06
C ASP A 14 -26.88 14.06 59.24
N GLN A 15 -26.87 12.73 59.41
CA GLN A 15 -25.65 11.96 59.21
C GLN A 15 -25.45 11.80 57.69
N PRO A 16 -24.26 12.19 57.15
CA PRO A 16 -23.91 11.83 55.80
C PRO A 16 -23.72 10.30 55.75
N THR A 17 -24.55 9.63 54.97
CA THR A 17 -24.32 8.25 54.56
C THR A 17 -23.11 8.27 53.62
N ASP A 18 -21.99 7.74 54.10
CA ASP A 18 -20.84 7.38 53.26
C ASP A 18 -21.30 6.28 52.28
N GLU A 19 -21.77 6.70 51.13
CA GLU A 19 -21.94 5.81 49.99
C GLU A 19 -20.54 5.52 49.43
N PRO A 20 -20.11 4.25 49.39
CA PRO A 20 -18.80 3.94 48.85
C PRO A 20 -18.75 4.37 47.37
N ALA A 21 -17.83 5.29 47.07
CA ALA A 21 -17.56 5.72 45.69
C ALA A 21 -17.34 4.48 44.83
N ALA A 22 -18.17 4.33 43.79
CA ALA A 22 -18.00 3.27 42.81
C ALA A 22 -16.59 3.36 42.21
N GLU A 23 -15.80 2.29 42.34
CA GLU A 23 -14.51 2.18 41.69
C GLU A 23 -14.71 2.42 40.19
N PRO A 24 -13.86 3.27 39.55
CA PRO A 24 -13.91 3.42 38.10
C PRO A 24 -13.67 2.06 37.44
N PRO A 25 -14.40 1.74 36.36
CA PRO A 25 -14.22 0.47 35.67
C PRO A 25 -12.75 0.32 35.30
N ALA A 26 -12.17 -0.81 35.68
CA ALA A 26 -10.81 -1.15 35.36
C ALA A 26 -10.63 -0.99 33.84
N ALA A 27 -9.66 -0.17 33.42
CA ALA A 27 -9.33 -0.02 32.02
C ALA A 27 -9.00 -1.40 31.46
N GLU A 28 -9.78 -1.83 30.49
CA GLU A 28 -9.57 -3.08 29.77
C GLU A 28 -8.13 -3.06 29.23
N ALA A 29 -7.32 -4.04 29.62
CA ALA A 29 -5.97 -4.17 29.11
C ALA A 29 -6.05 -4.29 27.57
N PRO A 30 -5.19 -3.56 26.81
CA PRO A 30 -5.19 -3.67 25.36
C PRO A 30 -5.01 -5.15 24.99
N ALA A 31 -5.89 -5.64 24.10
CA ALA A 31 -5.81 -6.98 23.58
C ALA A 31 -4.40 -7.22 23.01
N PRO A 32 -3.79 -8.41 23.20
CA PRO A 32 -2.47 -8.70 22.68
C PRO A 32 -2.47 -8.44 21.16
N GLN A 33 -1.65 -7.49 20.74
CA GLN A 33 -1.41 -7.23 19.31
C GLN A 33 -0.73 -8.49 18.76
N GLN A 34 -1.45 -9.24 17.93
CA GLN A 34 -0.84 -10.33 17.17
C GLN A 34 0.22 -9.68 16.27
N GLU A 35 1.47 -10.04 16.50
CA GLU A 35 2.55 -9.65 15.59
C GLU A 35 2.19 -10.14 14.18
N ALA A 36 2.29 -9.24 13.19
CA ALA A 36 2.04 -9.60 11.81
C ALA A 36 2.99 -10.75 11.40
N PRO A 37 2.51 -11.77 10.69
CA PRO A 37 3.33 -12.91 10.32
C PRO A 37 4.53 -12.47 9.49
N PHE A 38 5.70 -13.02 9.81
CA PHE A 38 6.90 -12.83 9.01
C PHE A 38 6.77 -13.58 7.69
N ILE A 39 7.00 -12.88 6.59
CA ILE A 39 7.09 -13.44 5.24
C ILE A 39 8.50 -13.16 4.71
N ALA A 40 9.25 -14.22 4.42
CA ALA A 40 10.59 -14.11 3.86
C ALA A 40 10.56 -13.51 2.45
N ASP A 41 11.62 -12.83 2.07
CA ASP A 41 11.80 -12.31 0.72
C ASP A 41 11.78 -13.46 -0.29
N SER A 42 10.92 -13.36 -1.30
CA SER A 42 10.73 -14.41 -2.30
C SER A 42 10.08 -13.87 -3.57
N ARG A 43 10.08 -14.66 -4.62
CA ARG A 43 9.51 -14.26 -5.92
C ARG A 43 8.02 -13.94 -5.81
N PRO A 44 7.58 -12.85 -6.43
CA PRO A 44 6.17 -12.55 -6.52
C PRO A 44 5.47 -13.56 -7.46
N LEU A 45 4.23 -13.90 -7.12
CA LEU A 45 3.39 -14.81 -7.91
C LEU A 45 2.19 -14.08 -8.51
N GLU A 46 1.59 -13.18 -7.74
CA GLU A 46 0.36 -12.49 -8.13
C GLU A 46 0.29 -11.11 -7.47
N MET A 47 -0.20 -10.12 -8.20
CA MET A 47 -0.43 -8.77 -7.72
C MET A 47 -1.87 -8.34 -7.99
N TYR A 48 -2.47 -7.63 -7.03
CA TYR A 48 -3.81 -7.10 -7.14
C TYR A 48 -3.89 -5.65 -6.66
N ILE A 49 -4.45 -4.77 -7.50
CA ILE A 49 -4.73 -3.37 -7.15
C ILE A 49 -6.24 -3.14 -7.32
N PRO A 50 -7.03 -3.24 -6.22
CA PRO A 50 -8.50 -3.17 -6.28
C PRO A 50 -9.03 -1.89 -6.91
N ALA A 51 -8.43 -0.74 -6.58
CA ALA A 51 -8.90 0.58 -7.02
C ALA A 51 -9.03 0.72 -8.54
N ILE A 52 -8.22 -0.02 -9.30
CA ILE A 52 -8.20 0.00 -10.77
C ILE A 52 -8.55 -1.36 -11.38
N GLY A 53 -8.88 -2.37 -10.55
CA GLY A 53 -9.16 -3.73 -10.99
C GLY A 53 -8.01 -4.36 -11.78
N LEU A 54 -6.75 -4.06 -11.39
CA LEU A 54 -5.58 -4.65 -12.00
C LEU A 54 -5.24 -5.95 -11.27
N VAL A 55 -5.15 -7.05 -12.02
CA VAL A 55 -4.59 -8.33 -11.58
C VAL A 55 -3.41 -8.63 -12.50
N ALA A 56 -2.28 -9.03 -11.95
CA ALA A 56 -1.10 -9.40 -12.72
C ALA A 56 -0.47 -10.67 -12.14
N ASP A 57 -0.24 -11.64 -13.01
CA ASP A 57 0.63 -12.78 -12.74
C ASP A 57 2.07 -12.42 -13.08
N PHE A 58 3.02 -13.24 -12.61
CA PHE A 58 4.44 -12.95 -12.74
C PHE A 58 5.18 -13.98 -13.61
N GLU A 59 6.18 -13.48 -14.33
CA GLU A 59 7.16 -14.31 -14.99
C GLU A 59 7.92 -15.17 -13.96
N PRO A 60 8.27 -16.43 -14.31
CA PRO A 60 9.01 -17.31 -13.39
C PRO A 60 10.47 -16.86 -13.17
N ASN A 61 10.95 -15.92 -13.98
CA ASN A 61 12.29 -15.37 -13.92
C ASN A 61 12.26 -13.88 -13.66
N ASP A 62 13.42 -13.33 -13.26
CA ASP A 62 13.60 -11.88 -13.12
C ASP A 62 13.41 -11.17 -14.46
N CYS A 63 13.03 -9.88 -14.39
CA CYS A 63 13.01 -9.04 -15.57
C CYS A 63 14.35 -9.10 -16.28
N ARG A 64 14.33 -9.21 -17.60
CA ARG A 64 15.54 -9.01 -18.40
C ARG A 64 15.99 -7.56 -18.31
N ALA A 65 17.28 -7.34 -18.52
CA ALA A 65 17.84 -6.02 -18.77
C ALA A 65 18.46 -6.00 -20.17
N HIS A 66 18.05 -5.06 -20.98
CA HIS A 66 18.59 -4.86 -22.31
C HIS A 66 19.02 -3.40 -22.48
N ASP A 67 20.29 -3.18 -22.82
CA ASP A 67 20.88 -1.83 -22.95
C ASP A 67 20.61 -0.89 -21.77
N GLY A 68 20.65 -1.42 -20.52
CA GLY A 68 20.40 -0.67 -19.31
C GLY A 68 18.91 -0.34 -19.06
N THR A 69 18.01 -0.92 -19.84
CA THR A 69 16.56 -0.77 -19.70
C THR A 69 15.97 -2.07 -19.18
N ILE A 70 15.01 -1.96 -18.24
CA ILE A 70 14.22 -3.10 -17.77
C ILE A 70 13.29 -3.53 -18.91
N ASP A 71 13.35 -4.81 -19.26
CA ASP A 71 12.63 -5.39 -20.41
C ASP A 71 11.90 -6.68 -19.99
N PRO A 72 10.63 -6.60 -19.53
CA PRO A 72 9.83 -7.79 -19.28
C PRO A 72 9.76 -8.68 -20.51
N ALA A 73 9.73 -10.01 -20.33
CA ALA A 73 9.83 -10.95 -21.45
C ALA A 73 8.51 -11.07 -22.24
N THR A 74 7.37 -10.82 -21.58
CA THR A 74 6.03 -11.00 -22.15
C THR A 74 5.17 -9.76 -21.94
N LEU A 75 4.07 -9.63 -22.70
CA LEU A 75 3.14 -8.51 -22.57
C LEU A 75 2.15 -8.70 -21.41
N ASP A 76 1.83 -9.92 -21.07
CA ASP A 76 0.74 -10.32 -20.19
C ASP A 76 1.19 -10.62 -18.76
N LEU A 77 2.50 -10.71 -18.50
CA LEU A 77 3.06 -10.98 -17.17
C LEU A 77 3.90 -9.80 -16.68
N ALA A 78 3.87 -9.59 -15.37
CA ALA A 78 4.81 -8.71 -14.67
C ALA A 78 6.10 -9.48 -14.33
N CYS A 79 7.16 -8.76 -13.99
CA CYS A 79 8.39 -9.36 -13.49
C CYS A 79 9.00 -8.56 -12.34
N ALA A 80 9.70 -9.23 -11.44
CA ALA A 80 10.56 -8.57 -10.45
C ALA A 80 11.93 -8.27 -11.07
N TYR A 81 12.45 -7.09 -10.80
CA TYR A 81 13.77 -6.69 -11.29
C TYR A 81 14.78 -6.70 -10.16
N THR A 82 15.72 -7.62 -10.22
CA THR A 82 16.89 -7.68 -9.35
C THR A 82 18.11 -7.40 -10.19
N SER A 83 18.95 -6.45 -9.80
CA SER A 83 20.14 -6.08 -10.54
C SER A 83 21.39 -6.44 -9.75
N PRO A 84 22.40 -7.11 -10.37
CA PRO A 84 23.69 -7.34 -9.71
C PRO A 84 24.41 -6.05 -9.32
N ASP A 85 24.14 -4.94 -10.02
CA ASP A 85 24.76 -3.64 -9.79
C ASP A 85 24.02 -2.79 -8.76
N ARG A 86 22.79 -3.18 -8.43
CA ARG A 86 21.95 -2.51 -7.43
C ARG A 86 21.18 -3.58 -6.62
N PRO A 87 21.30 -3.58 -5.29
CA PRO A 87 20.70 -4.60 -4.44
C PRO A 87 19.20 -4.39 -4.29
N TYR A 88 18.46 -4.49 -5.40
CA TYR A 88 16.99 -4.49 -5.31
C TYR A 88 16.54 -5.77 -4.64
N ALA A 89 15.64 -5.60 -3.65
CA ALA A 89 15.13 -6.71 -2.87
C ALA A 89 14.03 -7.47 -3.62
N LEU A 90 13.87 -8.75 -3.29
CA LEU A 90 12.62 -9.45 -3.53
C LEU A 90 11.58 -9.05 -2.47
N PRO A 91 10.28 -9.12 -2.79
CA PRO A 91 9.24 -8.73 -1.84
C PRO A 91 9.16 -9.68 -0.64
N GLY A 92 9.09 -9.09 0.55
CA GLY A 92 8.93 -9.75 1.85
C GLY A 92 8.47 -8.74 2.88
N SER A 93 8.12 -9.22 4.09
CA SER A 93 7.64 -8.33 5.15
C SER A 93 8.73 -7.47 5.78
N GLN A 94 10.00 -7.77 5.51
CA GLN A 94 11.18 -7.06 6.01
C GLN A 94 12.22 -6.83 4.90
N ALA A 95 11.75 -6.63 3.65
CA ALA A 95 12.65 -6.32 2.55
C ALA A 95 13.53 -5.11 2.91
N GLU A 96 14.86 -5.30 2.87
CA GLU A 96 15.83 -4.32 3.37
C GLU A 96 16.07 -3.17 2.39
N ASP A 97 15.65 -3.33 1.13
CA ASP A 97 15.77 -2.32 0.10
C ASP A 97 14.53 -2.32 -0.81
N ILE A 98 14.58 -1.47 -1.82
CA ILE A 98 13.51 -1.26 -2.78
C ILE A 98 13.19 -2.54 -3.55
N VAL A 99 11.90 -2.83 -3.66
CA VAL A 99 11.37 -3.88 -4.54
C VAL A 99 10.95 -3.23 -5.86
N VAL A 100 11.39 -3.77 -6.98
CA VAL A 100 11.05 -3.22 -8.31
C VAL A 100 10.26 -4.25 -9.11
N ILE A 101 9.07 -3.86 -9.54
CA ILE A 101 8.19 -4.66 -10.38
C ILE A 101 7.95 -3.90 -11.68
N ALA A 102 8.19 -4.56 -12.81
CA ALA A 102 7.96 -3.98 -14.12
C ALA A 102 6.95 -4.80 -14.94
N GLY A 103 6.28 -4.11 -15.84
CA GLY A 103 5.35 -4.72 -16.78
C GLY A 103 5.16 -3.82 -18.01
N HIS A 104 4.79 -4.44 -19.11
CA HIS A 104 4.50 -3.71 -20.35
C HIS A 104 3.16 -2.99 -20.34
N THR A 105 3.07 -1.95 -21.15
CA THR A 105 1.82 -1.35 -21.63
C THR A 105 1.68 -1.60 -23.13
N GLY A 106 0.47 -1.86 -23.56
CA GLY A 106 0.19 -2.19 -24.95
C GLY A 106 0.01 -0.98 -25.85
N SER A 107 0.37 -1.14 -27.11
CA SER A 107 0.05 -0.19 -28.18
C SER A 107 -0.92 -0.85 -29.16
N GLY A 108 -2.21 -0.78 -28.83
CA GLY A 108 -3.25 -1.45 -29.63
C GLY A 108 -3.41 -2.96 -29.36
N VAL A 109 -2.67 -3.49 -28.41
CA VAL A 109 -2.81 -4.84 -27.84
C VAL A 109 -2.87 -4.71 -26.31
N GLU A 110 -3.53 -5.62 -25.64
CA GLU A 110 -3.61 -5.61 -24.18
C GLU A 110 -2.27 -6.02 -23.55
N ALA A 111 -1.90 -5.33 -22.47
CA ALA A 111 -0.72 -5.63 -21.69
C ALA A 111 -0.98 -5.47 -20.19
N VAL A 112 -0.13 -6.12 -19.38
CA VAL A 112 -0.34 -6.34 -17.94
C VAL A 112 -0.51 -5.03 -17.16
N PHE A 113 0.14 -3.94 -17.55
CA PHE A 113 0.13 -2.66 -16.83
C PHE A 113 -0.62 -1.53 -17.55
N ASP A 114 -1.47 -1.84 -18.51
CA ASP A 114 -2.29 -0.83 -19.21
C ASP A 114 -3.13 0.02 -18.28
N LYS A 115 -3.54 -0.55 -17.13
CA LYS A 115 -4.42 0.12 -16.18
C LYS A 115 -3.71 1.08 -15.22
N LEU A 116 -2.37 1.14 -15.20
CA LEU A 116 -1.64 2.01 -14.25
C LEU A 116 -1.64 3.47 -14.67
N TYR A 117 -1.75 3.74 -15.95
CA TYR A 117 -1.68 5.10 -16.50
C TYR A 117 -2.64 5.28 -17.67
N ASP A 118 -3.44 6.34 -17.64
CA ASP A 118 -4.26 6.76 -18.78
C ASP A 118 -3.43 7.67 -19.69
N GLY A 119 -2.87 7.09 -20.75
CA GLY A 119 -2.06 7.83 -21.74
C GLY A 119 -2.86 8.84 -22.56
N SER A 120 -4.20 8.74 -22.62
CA SER A 120 -5.07 9.68 -23.33
C SER A 120 -5.39 10.91 -22.50
N ALA A 121 -5.53 10.74 -21.20
CA ALA A 121 -5.80 11.81 -20.23
C ALA A 121 -4.52 12.29 -19.49
N ASP A 122 -3.39 11.65 -19.79
CA ASP A 122 -2.06 11.97 -19.26
C ASP A 122 -1.99 12.02 -17.73
N HIS A 123 -2.49 10.95 -17.08
CA HIS A 123 -2.45 10.86 -15.63
C HIS A 123 -2.37 9.40 -15.11
N HIS A 124 -1.82 9.23 -13.90
CA HIS A 124 -1.89 7.99 -13.15
C HIS A 124 -3.33 7.66 -12.76
N THR A 125 -3.74 6.41 -12.92
CA THR A 125 -5.07 5.94 -12.54
C THR A 125 -5.14 5.60 -11.05
N VAL A 126 -4.00 5.19 -10.47
CA VAL A 126 -3.80 4.97 -9.03
C VAL A 126 -3.71 6.31 -8.31
N ARG A 127 -4.16 6.36 -7.06
CA ARG A 127 -4.13 7.54 -6.20
C ARG A 127 -3.39 7.25 -4.90
N ALA A 128 -2.87 8.28 -4.26
CA ALA A 128 -2.26 8.15 -2.94
C ALA A 128 -3.26 7.54 -1.94
N GLY A 129 -2.80 6.53 -1.20
CA GLY A 129 -3.62 5.76 -0.29
C GLY A 129 -4.28 4.51 -0.89
N ASP A 130 -4.30 4.34 -2.22
CA ASP A 130 -4.74 3.09 -2.84
C ASP A 130 -3.83 1.93 -2.41
N VAL A 131 -4.40 0.72 -2.41
CA VAL A 131 -3.72 -0.46 -1.89
C VAL A 131 -3.30 -1.38 -3.04
N LEU A 132 -2.08 -1.90 -2.93
CA LEU A 132 -1.56 -3.00 -3.72
C LEU A 132 -1.37 -4.21 -2.80
N TYR A 133 -1.83 -5.36 -3.24
CA TYR A 133 -1.59 -6.66 -2.61
C TYR A 133 -0.66 -7.48 -3.48
N LEU A 134 0.31 -8.13 -2.85
CA LEU A 134 1.31 -8.94 -3.53
C LEU A 134 1.45 -10.29 -2.83
N ARG A 135 1.20 -11.38 -3.56
CA ARG A 135 1.42 -12.74 -3.10
C ARG A 135 2.75 -13.24 -3.61
N THR A 136 3.49 -13.94 -2.77
CA THR A 136 4.83 -14.45 -3.08
C THR A 136 4.94 -15.94 -2.82
N GLU A 137 6.01 -16.57 -3.25
CA GLU A 137 6.27 -18.00 -2.98
C GLU A 137 6.28 -18.31 -1.48
N ALA A 138 6.85 -17.43 -0.65
CA ALA A 138 6.94 -17.61 0.79
C ALA A 138 5.68 -17.19 1.55
N SER A 139 4.77 -16.43 0.93
CA SER A 139 3.58 -15.91 1.61
C SER A 139 2.45 -16.95 1.74
N GLY A 140 2.48 -18.00 0.94
CA GLY A 140 1.37 -18.95 0.87
C GLY A 140 0.08 -18.25 0.44
N GLU A 141 -0.94 -18.28 1.28
CA GLU A 141 -2.23 -17.61 1.06
C GLU A 141 -2.29 -16.18 1.60
N ALA A 142 -1.27 -15.75 2.34
CA ALA A 142 -1.18 -14.39 2.83
C ALA A 142 -0.69 -13.43 1.74
N TRP A 143 -1.00 -12.15 1.91
CA TRP A 143 -0.64 -11.09 0.99
C TRP A 143 0.18 -10.01 1.68
N LEU A 144 1.29 -9.63 1.08
CA LEU A 144 1.97 -8.39 1.43
C LEU A 144 1.09 -7.22 0.97
N LYS A 145 0.82 -6.30 1.87
CA LYS A 145 0.01 -5.12 1.59
C LYS A 145 0.91 -3.89 1.49
N TYR A 146 0.72 -3.11 0.44
CA TYR A 146 1.41 -1.84 0.23
C TYR A 146 0.38 -0.73 0.00
N THR A 147 0.77 0.51 0.32
CA THR A 147 -0.05 1.71 0.09
C THR A 147 0.67 2.66 -0.86
N ALA A 148 -0.02 3.18 -1.87
CA ALA A 148 0.54 4.12 -2.84
C ALA A 148 0.91 5.44 -2.17
N THR A 149 2.14 5.93 -2.44
CA THR A 149 2.70 7.12 -1.80
C THR A 149 3.03 8.23 -2.78
N ASP A 150 3.64 7.91 -3.92
CA ASP A 150 4.18 8.88 -4.85
C ASP A 150 4.06 8.41 -6.31
N PHE A 151 4.05 9.38 -7.23
CA PHE A 151 3.78 9.16 -8.64
C PHE A 151 4.76 9.97 -9.48
N HIS A 152 5.38 9.31 -10.48
CA HIS A 152 6.35 9.95 -11.34
C HIS A 152 6.12 9.52 -12.79
N ASP A 153 6.43 10.42 -13.71
CA ASP A 153 6.32 10.18 -15.14
C ASP A 153 7.61 10.63 -15.91
N PRO A 154 8.78 10.16 -15.46
CA PRO A 154 10.06 10.60 -16.02
C PRO A 154 10.20 10.24 -17.50
N VAL A 155 10.99 11.04 -18.23
CA VAL A 155 11.52 10.61 -19.52
C VAL A 155 12.40 9.38 -19.31
N LYS A 156 12.25 8.36 -20.16
CA LYS A 156 12.98 7.07 -20.05
C LYS A 156 14.48 7.24 -19.86
N ALA A 157 15.08 8.19 -20.55
CA ALA A 157 16.51 8.45 -20.48
C ALA A 157 16.98 8.96 -19.10
N SER A 158 16.10 9.55 -18.30
CA SER A 158 16.45 10.07 -16.97
C SER A 158 16.03 9.16 -15.82
N LEU A 159 15.21 8.13 -16.07
CA LEU A 159 14.67 7.27 -15.02
C LEU A 159 15.78 6.67 -14.13
N SER A 160 16.83 6.11 -14.71
CA SER A 160 17.89 5.41 -13.95
C SER A 160 18.72 6.32 -13.03
N SER A 161 18.69 7.63 -13.23
CA SER A 161 19.45 8.62 -12.46
C SER A 161 18.56 9.52 -11.56
N ASP A 162 17.27 9.29 -11.54
CA ASP A 162 16.32 10.12 -10.78
C ASP A 162 16.25 9.68 -9.30
N THR A 163 17.00 10.37 -8.45
CA THR A 163 17.06 10.07 -7.02
C THR A 163 15.74 10.31 -6.29
N SER A 164 14.82 11.11 -6.85
CA SER A 164 13.48 11.27 -6.28
C SER A 164 12.64 10.00 -6.38
N ILE A 165 12.98 9.12 -7.33
CA ILE A 165 12.33 7.81 -7.55
C ILE A 165 13.05 6.72 -6.77
N TRP A 166 14.38 6.65 -6.94
CA TRP A 166 15.20 5.54 -6.41
C TRP A 166 15.70 5.76 -4.98
N GLY A 167 15.71 7.00 -4.48
CA GLY A 167 16.35 7.36 -3.22
C GLY A 167 17.87 7.48 -3.34
N ASP A 168 18.51 7.91 -2.25
CA ASP A 168 19.97 8.07 -2.13
C ASP A 168 20.64 6.91 -1.38
N GLY A 169 19.89 5.88 -1.00
CA GLY A 169 20.35 4.72 -0.23
C GLY A 169 19.25 3.67 -0.09
N PRO A 170 19.46 2.63 0.73
CA PRO A 170 18.45 1.61 0.99
C PRO A 170 17.10 2.22 1.43
N THR A 171 16.03 1.70 0.88
CA THR A 171 14.66 2.16 1.15
C THR A 171 13.77 0.99 1.59
N PRO A 172 13.91 0.52 2.86
CA PRO A 172 13.18 -0.64 3.36
C PRO A 172 11.67 -0.49 3.22
N GLY A 173 11.02 -1.56 2.78
CA GLY A 173 9.58 -1.61 2.60
C GLY A 173 9.04 -0.80 1.41
N ARG A 174 9.89 -0.16 0.61
CA ARG A 174 9.50 0.54 -0.61
C ARG A 174 9.34 -0.44 -1.77
N LEU A 175 8.28 -0.26 -2.56
CA LEU A 175 8.08 -0.96 -3.81
C LEU A 175 7.82 0.06 -4.92
N LEU A 176 8.36 -0.19 -6.11
CA LEU A 176 8.03 0.56 -7.33
C LEU A 176 7.33 -0.37 -8.33
N THR A 177 6.24 0.11 -8.93
CA THR A 177 5.73 -0.45 -10.19
C THR A 177 6.13 0.46 -11.32
N ILE A 178 6.74 -0.11 -12.36
CA ILE A 178 7.28 0.64 -13.52
C ILE A 178 6.65 0.11 -14.80
N SER A 179 6.07 1.00 -15.60
CA SER A 179 5.56 0.70 -16.93
C SER A 179 5.91 1.81 -17.92
N CYS A 180 5.61 1.60 -19.19
CA CYS A 180 5.67 2.66 -20.17
C CYS A 180 4.40 3.51 -20.14
N ILE A 181 4.51 4.82 -20.39
CA ILE A 181 3.34 5.64 -20.74
C ILE A 181 3.14 5.49 -22.24
N GLN A 182 2.04 4.85 -22.63
CA GLN A 182 1.68 4.70 -24.02
C GLN A 182 0.88 5.93 -24.50
N PRO A 183 1.45 6.78 -25.34
CA PRO A 183 0.72 7.92 -25.87
C PRO A 183 -0.35 7.46 -26.87
N PRO A 184 -1.39 8.29 -27.11
CA PRO A 184 -2.41 7.96 -28.11
C PRO A 184 -1.81 7.87 -29.51
N PHE A 185 -2.55 7.22 -30.43
CA PHE A 185 -2.22 7.11 -31.86
C PHE A 185 -0.90 6.37 -32.19
N TYR A 186 -0.58 5.32 -31.39
CA TYR A 186 0.59 4.45 -31.64
C TYR A 186 1.94 5.19 -31.70
N GLN A 187 2.04 6.34 -31.05
CA GLN A 187 3.32 7.04 -30.93
C GLN A 187 4.28 6.27 -30.04
N GLN A 188 5.57 6.48 -30.27
CA GLN A 188 6.60 5.84 -29.43
C GLN A 188 6.50 6.32 -27.98
N SER A 189 6.46 5.40 -27.03
CA SER A 189 6.55 5.71 -25.62
C SER A 189 7.94 6.23 -25.27
N VAL A 190 8.01 7.47 -24.74
CA VAL A 190 9.24 8.15 -24.34
C VAL A 190 9.32 8.39 -22.83
N ARG A 191 8.23 8.13 -22.08
CA ARG A 191 8.13 8.27 -20.63
C ARG A 191 7.77 6.94 -19.98
N ASN A 192 8.08 6.85 -18.69
CA ASN A 192 7.62 5.75 -17.84
C ASN A 192 6.58 6.26 -16.84
N ALA A 193 5.60 5.43 -16.53
CA ALA A 193 4.76 5.60 -15.35
C ALA A 193 5.40 4.83 -14.20
N VAL A 194 5.69 5.53 -13.11
CA VAL A 194 6.26 4.95 -11.89
C VAL A 194 5.34 5.27 -10.73
N VAL A 195 4.87 4.24 -10.04
CA VAL A 195 4.11 4.41 -8.79
C VAL A 195 4.97 3.87 -7.65
N GLY A 196 5.18 4.71 -6.65
CA GLY A 196 5.82 4.33 -5.39
C GLY A 196 4.80 3.84 -4.38
N TRP A 197 5.15 2.76 -3.70
CA TRP A 197 4.34 2.10 -2.69
C TRP A 197 5.16 1.88 -1.43
N GLN A 198 4.51 1.94 -0.25
CA GLN A 198 5.14 1.65 1.02
C GLN A 198 4.47 0.44 1.66
N PHE A 199 5.27 -0.49 2.19
CA PHE A 199 4.78 -1.65 2.93
C PHE A 199 3.89 -1.21 4.10
N ALA A 200 2.70 -1.82 4.20
CA ALA A 200 1.66 -1.48 5.16
C ALA A 200 1.18 -2.69 5.99
N GLY A 201 1.89 -3.82 5.90
CA GLY A 201 1.59 -5.01 6.67
C GLY A 201 1.25 -6.24 5.84
N VAL A 202 0.71 -7.26 6.50
CA VAL A 202 0.29 -8.52 5.90
C VAL A 202 -1.21 -8.66 6.02
N ALA A 203 -1.88 -9.03 4.92
CA ALA A 203 -3.30 -9.36 4.88
C ALA A 203 -3.50 -10.89 4.81
N GLY A 204 -4.63 -11.37 5.31
CA GLY A 204 -5.07 -12.75 5.10
C GLY A 204 -5.44 -13.02 3.63
N PRO A 205 -5.98 -14.20 3.34
CA PRO A 205 -6.46 -14.54 2.00
C PRO A 205 -7.43 -13.48 1.48
N ILE A 206 -7.22 -13.07 0.24
CA ILE A 206 -8.11 -12.12 -0.45
C ILE A 206 -8.97 -12.96 -1.39
N ASP A 207 -10.26 -13.04 -1.09
CA ASP A 207 -11.20 -13.59 -2.04
C ASP A 207 -11.29 -12.65 -3.23
N GLY A 208 -10.97 -13.13 -4.44
CA GLY A 208 -11.03 -12.36 -5.69
C GLY A 208 -12.42 -11.79 -6.02
N SER A 209 -13.39 -12.00 -5.13
CA SER A 209 -14.73 -11.42 -5.14
C SER A 209 -14.88 -10.21 -4.19
N ALA A 210 -13.80 -9.73 -3.59
CA ALA A 210 -13.88 -8.53 -2.75
C ALA A 210 -14.37 -7.35 -3.60
N GLU A 211 -15.60 -6.99 -3.37
CA GLU A 211 -16.31 -5.84 -3.94
C GLU A 211 -15.44 -4.58 -3.82
N PRO A 212 -15.31 -3.77 -4.87
CA PRO A 212 -14.52 -2.55 -4.80
C PRO A 212 -15.00 -1.69 -3.63
N ALA A 213 -14.07 -1.21 -2.83
CA ALA A 213 -14.37 -0.34 -1.69
C ALA A 213 -15.31 0.80 -2.14
N PRO A 214 -16.34 1.16 -1.33
CA PRO A 214 -17.31 2.17 -1.72
C PRO A 214 -16.59 3.47 -2.06
N ALA A 215 -16.91 4.01 -3.23
CA ALA A 215 -16.38 5.28 -3.70
C ALA A 215 -16.68 6.37 -2.66
N ILE A 216 -15.64 7.04 -2.17
CA ILE A 216 -15.78 8.21 -1.31
C ILE A 216 -16.55 9.27 -2.11
N PRO A 217 -17.68 9.80 -1.60
CA PRO A 217 -18.43 10.82 -2.31
C PRO A 217 -17.57 12.04 -2.54
N ARG A 218 -17.52 12.49 -3.78
CA ARG A 218 -16.84 13.73 -4.17
C ARG A 218 -17.63 14.91 -3.61
N GLY A 219 -17.04 15.63 -2.67
CA GLY A 219 -17.50 16.94 -2.25
C GLY A 219 -17.04 18.02 -3.22
#